data_b871f45d3592c2a60bf4275dbd23d1b0
#
_entry.id   b871f45d3592c2a60bf4275dbd23d1b0
#
_cell.length_a   1.000
_cell.length_b   1.000
_cell.length_c   1.000
_cell.angle_alpha   90.00
_cell.angle_beta   90.00
_cell.angle_gamma   90.00
#
_symmetry.space_group_name_H-M   'P 1'
#
loop_
_entity.id
_entity.type
_entity.pdbx_description
1 polymer ?
#
loop_
_entity_poly.entity_id
_entity_poly.type
_entity_poly.pdbx_seq_one_letter_code
_entity_poly.pdbx_strand_id
1 'polypeptide(L)'
;AMVSWFVLVAGTAAAALTVLVRHNRPVPSQRSSAPVWWLAAPTPSAYLHRRVVRSARGVQRARAMRHRHGGPTVVDELAARFEEQAVALDDRLALAATLPRRERRNELVAVHVRVRRAEEVAAEVSRAYSDEPALPGDGGDPLEQVADDLTVLSEAGRVVNDVSRNAQPAPPRS
;
A
#
# COMPACT_ATOMS: atom_id res chain seq x y z
N ALA A 1 -37.42 -26.75 -13.96
CA ALA A 1 -36.91 -26.53 -12.59
C ALA A 1 -35.46 -27.01 -12.40
N MET A 2 -35.04 -28.14 -12.99
CA MET A 2 -33.66 -28.67 -12.86
C MET A 2 -32.58 -27.80 -13.52
N VAL A 3 -32.85 -27.20 -14.69
CA VAL A 3 -31.86 -26.38 -15.43
C VAL A 3 -31.48 -25.11 -14.62
N SER A 4 -32.45 -24.49 -13.95
CA SER A 4 -32.20 -23.28 -13.12
C SER A 4 -31.28 -23.58 -11.95
N TRP A 5 -31.33 -24.76 -11.37
CA TRP A 5 -30.48 -25.15 -10.24
C TRP A 5 -29.04 -25.37 -10.67
N PHE A 6 -28.78 -25.98 -11.82
CA PHE A 6 -27.43 -26.14 -12.38
C PHE A 6 -26.77 -24.81 -12.74
N VAL A 7 -27.50 -23.85 -13.27
CA VAL A 7 -26.98 -22.51 -13.59
C VAL A 7 -26.60 -21.75 -12.32
N LEU A 8 -27.38 -21.87 -11.27
CA LEU A 8 -27.11 -21.20 -10.00
C LEU A 8 -25.89 -21.80 -9.28
N VAL A 9 -25.76 -23.14 -9.27
CA VAL A 9 -24.58 -23.81 -8.69
C VAL A 9 -23.31 -23.53 -9.50
N ALA A 10 -23.39 -23.55 -10.83
CA ALA A 10 -22.27 -23.22 -11.70
C ALA A 10 -21.82 -21.74 -11.52
N GLY A 11 -22.78 -20.82 -11.40
CA GLY A 11 -22.51 -19.39 -11.17
C GLY A 11 -21.83 -19.12 -9.82
N THR A 12 -22.30 -19.76 -8.75
CA THR A 12 -21.68 -19.63 -7.41
C THR A 12 -20.29 -20.25 -7.36
N ALA A 13 -20.09 -21.41 -8.02
CA ALA A 13 -18.76 -22.03 -8.09
C ALA A 13 -17.77 -21.18 -8.89
N ALA A 14 -18.18 -20.58 -10.01
CA ALA A 14 -17.34 -19.68 -10.80
C ALA A 14 -16.98 -18.41 -10.03
N ALA A 15 -17.93 -17.81 -9.32
CA ALA A 15 -17.69 -16.64 -8.46
C ALA A 15 -16.72 -16.97 -7.32
N ALA A 16 -16.92 -18.09 -6.63
CA ALA A 16 -16.03 -18.56 -5.58
C ALA A 16 -14.60 -18.81 -6.08
N LEU A 17 -14.46 -19.45 -7.26
CA LEU A 17 -13.15 -19.67 -7.89
C LEU A 17 -12.46 -18.37 -8.25
N THR A 18 -13.19 -17.38 -8.77
CA THR A 18 -12.65 -16.05 -9.11
C THR A 18 -12.14 -15.33 -7.87
N VAL A 19 -12.89 -15.37 -6.77
CA VAL A 19 -12.49 -14.81 -5.49
C VAL A 19 -11.25 -15.53 -4.95
N LEU A 20 -11.19 -16.85 -5.03
CA LEU A 20 -10.06 -17.65 -4.59
C LEU A 20 -8.79 -17.32 -5.40
N VAL A 21 -8.90 -17.22 -6.73
CA VAL A 21 -7.79 -16.84 -7.61
C VAL A 21 -7.27 -15.44 -7.29
N ARG A 22 -8.18 -14.48 -7.06
CA ARG A 22 -7.80 -13.13 -6.61
C ARG A 22 -7.13 -13.15 -5.24
N HIS A 23 -7.58 -14.02 -4.34
CA HIS A 23 -7.01 -14.20 -3.02
C HIS A 23 -5.64 -14.89 -3.02
N ASN A 24 -5.26 -15.57 -4.09
CA ASN A 24 -3.98 -16.22 -4.24
C ASN A 24 -2.88 -15.29 -4.78
N ARG A 25 -3.21 -14.06 -5.18
CA ARG A 25 -2.23 -13.15 -5.77
C ARG A 25 -1.66 -12.21 -4.70
N PRO A 26 -0.32 -12.05 -4.63
CA PRO A 26 0.30 -11.01 -3.81
C PRO A 26 -0.09 -9.62 -4.29
N VAL A 27 -0.16 -9.41 -5.61
CA VAL A 27 -0.58 -8.14 -6.24
C VAL A 27 -1.77 -8.39 -7.18
N PRO A 28 -2.90 -7.65 -7.05
CA PRO A 28 -4.10 -7.88 -7.85
C PRO A 28 -3.89 -7.74 -9.36
N SER A 29 -2.98 -6.86 -9.77
CA SER A 29 -2.67 -6.55 -11.18
C SER A 29 -1.74 -7.58 -11.83
N GLN A 30 -1.02 -8.39 -11.05
CA GLN A 30 -0.04 -9.34 -11.56
C GLN A 30 -0.50 -10.78 -11.35
N ARG A 31 -0.11 -11.67 -12.30
CA ARG A 31 -0.39 -13.10 -12.17
C ARG A 31 0.63 -13.72 -11.20
N SER A 32 0.15 -14.50 -10.24
CA SER A 32 0.98 -15.34 -9.39
C SER A 32 1.25 -16.68 -10.10
N SER A 33 2.49 -17.14 -10.04
CA SER A 33 2.87 -18.49 -10.50
C SER A 33 2.52 -19.56 -9.47
N ALA A 34 2.12 -19.16 -8.26
CA ALA A 34 1.75 -20.07 -7.19
C ALA A 34 0.40 -20.75 -7.45
N PRO A 35 0.31 -22.09 -7.30
CA PRO A 35 -0.93 -22.83 -7.48
C PRO A 35 -1.99 -22.41 -6.45
N VAL A 36 -3.24 -22.30 -6.87
CA VAL A 36 -4.35 -21.85 -6.00
C VAL A 36 -4.53 -22.74 -4.76
N TRP A 37 -4.25 -24.04 -4.89
CA TRP A 37 -4.34 -25.00 -3.78
C TRP A 37 -3.35 -24.70 -2.62
N TRP A 38 -2.32 -23.85 -2.81
CA TRP A 38 -1.42 -23.41 -1.74
C TRP A 38 -2.12 -22.59 -0.66
N LEU A 39 -3.28 -22.04 -0.94
CA LEU A 39 -4.08 -21.37 0.08
C LEU A 39 -4.46 -22.30 1.24
N ALA A 40 -4.71 -23.59 0.95
CA ALA A 40 -5.11 -24.59 1.95
C ALA A 40 -4.03 -25.64 2.24
N ALA A 41 -2.96 -25.72 1.42
CA ALA A 41 -1.96 -26.78 1.57
C ALA A 41 -1.09 -26.59 2.83
N PRO A 42 -0.79 -27.64 3.59
CA PRO A 42 0.08 -27.60 4.75
C PRO A 42 1.56 -27.78 4.38
N THR A 43 2.00 -27.27 3.23
CA THR A 43 3.39 -27.39 2.76
C THR A 43 4.22 -26.15 3.15
N PRO A 44 5.54 -26.29 3.35
CA PRO A 44 6.42 -25.16 3.65
C PRO A 44 6.37 -24.07 2.60
N SER A 45 6.34 -24.43 1.31
CA SER A 45 6.20 -23.45 0.20
C SER A 45 4.89 -22.67 0.31
N ALA A 46 3.78 -23.36 0.56
CA ALA A 46 2.48 -22.74 0.73
C ALA A 46 2.40 -21.85 1.98
N TYR A 47 3.07 -22.21 3.05
CA TYR A 47 3.18 -21.38 4.25
C TYR A 47 3.91 -20.08 3.95
N LEU A 48 5.06 -20.14 3.28
CA LEU A 48 5.83 -18.95 2.88
C LEU A 48 5.05 -18.08 1.89
N HIS A 49 4.38 -18.67 0.90
CA HIS A 49 3.50 -17.97 -0.02
C HIS A 49 2.44 -17.14 0.72
N ARG A 50 1.72 -17.76 1.68
CA ARG A 50 0.70 -17.04 2.47
C ARG A 50 1.27 -15.87 3.27
N ARG A 51 2.53 -15.96 3.72
CA ARG A 51 3.22 -14.86 4.40
C ARG A 51 3.49 -13.71 3.44
N VAL A 52 4.04 -13.98 2.25
CA VAL A 52 4.28 -12.97 1.20
C VAL A 52 2.97 -12.26 0.82
N VAL A 53 1.92 -13.03 0.54
CA VAL A 53 0.59 -12.47 0.21
C VAL A 53 0.04 -11.59 1.33
N ARG A 54 0.22 -12.01 2.60
CA ARG A 54 -0.25 -11.22 3.75
C ARG A 54 0.49 -9.88 3.85
N SER A 55 1.81 -9.89 3.68
CA SER A 55 2.65 -8.68 3.72
C SER A 55 2.29 -7.71 2.60
N ALA A 56 2.15 -8.21 1.37
CA ALA A 56 1.75 -7.39 0.23
C ALA A 56 0.38 -6.74 0.44
N ARG A 57 -0.59 -7.49 0.96
CA ARG A 57 -1.91 -6.93 1.30
C ARG A 57 -1.88 -5.92 2.44
N GLY A 58 -0.97 -6.08 3.38
CA GLY A 58 -0.75 -5.09 4.44
C GLY A 58 -0.40 -3.73 3.84
N VAL A 59 0.60 -3.70 2.96
CA VAL A 59 1.04 -2.49 2.26
C VAL A 59 -0.09 -1.90 1.40
N GLN A 60 -0.81 -2.74 0.63
CA GLN A 60 -1.94 -2.28 -0.20
C GLN A 60 -3.07 -1.66 0.62
N ARG A 61 -3.37 -2.21 1.80
CA ARG A 61 -4.38 -1.62 2.70
C ARG A 61 -3.93 -0.27 3.25
N ALA A 62 -2.67 -0.17 3.69
CA ALA A 62 -2.10 1.08 4.18
C ALA A 62 -2.15 2.17 3.09
N ARG A 63 -1.71 1.82 1.86
CA ARG A 63 -1.82 2.67 0.69
C ARG A 63 -3.26 3.11 0.40
N ALA A 64 -4.21 2.16 0.37
CA ALA A 64 -5.61 2.45 0.10
C ALA A 64 -6.26 3.34 1.17
N MET A 65 -5.87 3.20 2.44
CA MET A 65 -6.32 4.08 3.51
C MET A 65 -5.77 5.49 3.33
N ARG A 66 -4.50 5.62 2.99
CA ARG A 66 -3.85 6.91 2.77
C ARG A 66 -4.46 7.66 1.58
N HIS A 67 -4.69 6.98 0.45
CA HIS A 67 -5.28 7.58 -0.75
C HIS A 67 -6.74 8.04 -0.58
N ARG A 68 -7.43 7.60 0.47
CA ARG A 68 -8.76 8.16 0.81
C ARG A 68 -8.69 9.52 1.49
N HIS A 69 -7.53 9.88 2.04
CA HIS A 69 -7.34 11.09 2.84
C HIS A 69 -6.27 12.02 2.24
N GLY A 70 -5.69 11.65 1.10
CA GLY A 70 -4.64 12.44 0.45
C GLY A 70 -4.25 11.85 -0.91
N GLY A 71 -3.46 12.61 -1.68
CA GLY A 71 -2.95 12.22 -3.00
C GLY A 71 -1.83 11.18 -2.97
N PRO A 72 -1.21 10.91 -4.14
CA PRO A 72 -0.06 10.04 -4.24
C PRO A 72 1.14 10.60 -3.47
N THR A 73 1.92 9.73 -2.86
CA THR A 73 3.03 10.07 -2.00
C THR A 73 4.35 9.44 -2.48
N VAL A 74 5.49 9.91 -1.94
CA VAL A 74 6.80 9.29 -2.22
C VAL A 74 6.82 7.83 -1.77
N VAL A 75 6.05 7.48 -0.75
CA VAL A 75 5.92 6.11 -0.23
C VAL A 75 5.27 5.18 -1.25
N ASP A 76 4.48 5.70 -2.20
CA ASP A 76 3.85 4.90 -3.26
C ASP A 76 4.87 4.24 -4.20
N GLU A 77 5.98 4.90 -4.45
CA GLU A 77 7.07 4.31 -5.25
C GLU A 77 7.74 3.16 -4.50
N LEU A 78 7.96 3.32 -3.19
CA LEU A 78 8.48 2.26 -2.33
C LEU A 78 7.51 1.07 -2.26
N ALA A 79 6.22 1.34 -2.14
CA ALA A 79 5.18 0.31 -2.16
C ALA A 79 5.15 -0.44 -3.50
N ALA A 80 5.26 0.25 -4.64
CA ALA A 80 5.31 -0.38 -5.95
C ALA A 80 6.54 -1.28 -6.11
N ARG A 81 7.73 -0.82 -5.70
CA ARG A 81 8.95 -1.64 -5.69
C ARG A 81 8.83 -2.85 -4.77
N PHE A 82 8.19 -2.68 -3.61
CA PHE A 82 7.93 -3.80 -2.71
C PHE A 82 6.98 -4.83 -3.35
N GLU A 83 5.92 -4.39 -4.03
CA GLU A 83 4.99 -5.27 -4.73
C GLU A 83 5.68 -6.08 -5.82
N GLU A 84 6.57 -5.48 -6.61
CA GLU A 84 7.39 -6.19 -7.61
C GLU A 84 8.28 -7.26 -6.96
N GLN A 85 8.93 -6.94 -5.86
CA GLN A 85 9.76 -7.90 -5.12
C GLN A 85 8.92 -9.03 -4.51
N ALA A 86 7.72 -8.74 -4.04
CA ALA A 86 6.81 -9.76 -3.51
C ALA A 86 6.38 -10.76 -4.60
N VAL A 87 6.13 -10.29 -5.82
CA VAL A 87 5.83 -11.15 -6.97
C VAL A 87 7.03 -12.01 -7.37
N ALA A 88 8.22 -11.41 -7.49
CA ALA A 88 9.45 -12.14 -7.79
C ALA A 88 9.78 -13.22 -6.74
N LEU A 89 9.50 -12.94 -5.47
CA LEU A 89 9.66 -13.89 -4.38
C LEU A 89 8.65 -15.03 -4.45
N ASP A 90 7.42 -14.75 -4.86
CA ASP A 90 6.37 -15.75 -5.07
C ASP A 90 6.69 -16.67 -6.25
N ASP A 91 7.19 -16.14 -7.36
CA ASP A 91 7.64 -16.91 -8.52
C ASP A 91 8.82 -17.84 -8.14
N ARG A 92 9.73 -17.34 -7.31
CA ARG A 92 10.84 -18.15 -6.81
C ARG A 92 10.37 -19.28 -5.90
N LEU A 93 9.35 -19.05 -5.08
CA LEU A 93 8.71 -20.11 -4.28
C LEU A 93 8.05 -21.17 -5.17
N ALA A 94 7.37 -20.75 -6.23
CA ALA A 94 6.77 -21.68 -7.19
C ALA A 94 7.83 -22.53 -7.87
N LEU A 95 8.94 -21.92 -8.31
CA LEU A 95 10.08 -22.63 -8.89
C LEU A 95 10.71 -23.60 -7.87
N ALA A 96 10.97 -23.15 -6.65
CA ALA A 96 11.53 -24.00 -5.59
C ALA A 96 10.67 -25.23 -5.32
N ALA A 97 9.35 -25.14 -5.44
CA ALA A 97 8.45 -26.27 -5.24
C ALA A 97 8.60 -27.38 -6.29
N THR A 98 9.11 -27.07 -7.48
CA THR A 98 9.36 -28.04 -8.55
C THR A 98 10.70 -28.79 -8.40
N LEU A 99 11.61 -28.30 -7.56
CA LEU A 99 12.93 -28.87 -7.38
C LEU A 99 12.89 -30.23 -6.66
N PRO A 100 13.93 -31.08 -6.86
CA PRO A 100 14.15 -32.30 -6.07
C PRO A 100 14.25 -31.99 -4.57
N ARG A 101 13.91 -32.95 -3.72
CA ARG A 101 13.78 -32.73 -2.25
C ARG A 101 14.97 -32.03 -1.60
N ARG A 102 16.20 -32.38 -1.99
CA ARG A 102 17.42 -31.84 -1.39
C ARG A 102 17.63 -30.37 -1.76
N GLU A 103 17.52 -30.06 -3.03
CA GLU A 103 17.65 -28.70 -3.59
C GLU A 103 16.51 -27.82 -3.09
N ARG A 104 15.29 -28.33 -3.11
CA ARG A 104 14.11 -27.65 -2.57
C ARG A 104 14.30 -27.20 -1.14
N ARG A 105 14.85 -28.07 -0.27
CA ARG A 105 15.09 -27.71 1.13
C ARG A 105 16.03 -26.53 1.26
N ASN A 106 17.16 -26.55 0.54
CA ASN A 106 18.15 -25.48 0.57
C ASN A 106 17.56 -24.17 0.04
N GLU A 107 16.84 -24.23 -1.09
CA GLU A 107 16.19 -23.06 -1.68
C GLU A 107 15.13 -22.48 -0.76
N LEU A 108 14.30 -23.30 -0.11
CA LEU A 108 13.29 -22.83 0.85
C LEU A 108 13.89 -22.16 2.08
N VAL A 109 15.06 -22.60 2.55
CA VAL A 109 15.78 -21.89 3.62
C VAL A 109 16.21 -20.51 3.17
N ALA A 110 16.79 -20.38 1.96
CA ALA A 110 17.19 -19.10 1.41
C ALA A 110 16.00 -18.17 1.19
N VAL A 111 14.89 -18.70 0.66
CA VAL A 111 13.66 -17.94 0.45
C VAL A 111 13.02 -17.53 1.78
N HIS A 112 13.07 -18.37 2.81
CA HIS A 112 12.54 -18.03 4.14
C HIS A 112 13.18 -16.75 4.70
N VAL A 113 14.50 -16.62 4.59
CA VAL A 113 15.23 -15.41 5.03
C VAL A 113 14.73 -14.18 4.28
N ARG A 114 14.53 -14.30 2.95
CA ARG A 114 14.02 -13.20 2.13
C ARG A 114 12.57 -12.84 2.47
N VAL A 115 11.72 -13.83 2.77
CA VAL A 115 10.34 -13.59 3.22
C VAL A 115 10.33 -12.81 4.53
N ARG A 116 11.19 -13.16 5.50
CA ARG A 116 11.31 -12.37 6.73
C ARG A 116 11.71 -10.93 6.46
N ARG A 117 12.69 -10.73 5.58
CA ARG A 117 13.10 -9.38 5.20
C ARG A 117 11.97 -8.61 4.50
N ALA A 118 11.22 -9.27 3.63
CA ALA A 118 10.05 -8.67 3.00
C ALA A 118 8.97 -8.26 4.02
N GLU A 119 8.75 -9.04 5.06
CA GLU A 119 7.82 -8.69 6.16
C GLU A 119 8.29 -7.45 6.93
N GLU A 120 9.58 -7.34 7.22
CA GLU A 120 10.16 -6.16 7.88
C GLU A 120 9.95 -4.91 7.02
N VAL A 121 10.30 -4.99 5.72
CA VAL A 121 10.11 -3.88 4.79
C VAL A 121 8.62 -3.52 4.64
N ALA A 122 7.73 -4.51 4.55
CA ALA A 122 6.29 -4.25 4.49
C ALA A 122 5.78 -3.51 5.73
N ALA A 123 6.30 -3.85 6.91
CA ALA A 123 5.96 -3.17 8.15
C ALA A 123 6.48 -1.73 8.18
N GLU A 124 7.68 -1.48 7.64
CA GLU A 124 8.25 -0.13 7.52
C GLU A 124 7.47 0.74 6.54
N VAL A 125 7.16 0.22 5.34
CA VAL A 125 6.34 0.92 4.35
C VAL A 125 4.94 1.21 4.90
N SER A 126 4.33 0.26 5.62
CA SER A 126 3.01 0.47 6.22
C SER A 126 3.04 1.54 7.32
N ARG A 127 4.11 1.62 8.12
CA ARG A 127 4.32 2.69 9.10
C ARG A 127 4.53 4.03 8.42
N ALA A 128 5.35 4.09 7.36
CA ALA A 128 5.59 5.32 6.62
C ALA A 128 4.29 5.93 6.08
N TYR A 129 3.33 5.10 5.61
CA TYR A 129 2.01 5.58 5.24
C TYR A 129 1.21 6.16 6.42
N SER A 130 1.43 5.66 7.64
CA SER A 130 0.72 6.14 8.84
C SER A 130 1.37 7.40 9.40
N ASP A 131 2.69 7.52 9.27
CA ASP A 131 3.49 8.61 9.86
C ASP A 131 3.62 9.81 8.91
N GLU A 132 3.33 9.62 7.62
CA GLU A 132 3.37 10.71 6.64
C GLU A 132 2.25 11.71 6.96
N PRO A 133 2.58 12.95 7.36
CA PRO A 133 1.56 13.95 7.63
C PRO A 133 0.73 14.15 6.37
N ALA A 134 -0.59 14.27 6.54
CA ALA A 134 -1.44 14.73 5.44
C ALA A 134 -0.88 16.08 5.02
N LEU A 135 -0.46 16.19 3.75
CA LEU A 135 -0.10 17.48 3.21
C LEU A 135 -1.32 18.39 3.42
N PRO A 136 -1.18 19.54 4.06
CA PRO A 136 -2.28 20.48 4.16
C PRO A 136 -2.66 20.86 2.74
N GLY A 137 -3.77 20.36 2.24
CA GLY A 137 -4.26 20.69 0.91
C GLY A 137 -5.15 19.70 0.19
N ASP A 138 -5.22 18.42 0.58
CA ASP A 138 -5.85 17.45 -0.31
C ASP A 138 -7.18 16.84 0.20
N GLY A 139 -7.72 17.32 1.27
CA GLY A 139 -9.00 16.81 1.82
C GLY A 139 -9.86 17.86 2.52
N GLY A 140 -9.40 19.10 2.64
CA GLY A 140 -10.18 20.23 3.12
C GLY A 140 -11.06 20.81 1.99
N ASP A 141 -12.21 21.34 2.36
CA ASP A 141 -13.01 22.16 1.44
C ASP A 141 -12.09 23.23 0.83
N PRO A 142 -11.97 23.33 -0.52
CA PRO A 142 -11.16 24.36 -1.17
C PRO A 142 -11.47 25.78 -0.67
N LEU A 143 -12.68 25.99 -0.17
CA LEU A 143 -13.08 27.26 0.43
C LEU A 143 -12.48 27.47 1.83
N GLU A 144 -12.33 26.41 2.62
CA GLU A 144 -11.70 26.47 3.95
C GLU A 144 -10.20 26.75 3.83
N GLN A 145 -9.55 26.15 2.84
CA GLN A 145 -8.14 26.41 2.53
C GLN A 145 -7.90 27.86 2.06
N VAL A 146 -8.77 28.40 1.20
CA VAL A 146 -8.71 29.80 0.80
C VAL A 146 -8.96 30.74 1.98
N ALA A 147 -9.85 30.35 2.92
CA ALA A 147 -10.09 31.14 4.14
C ALA A 147 -8.89 31.17 5.07
N ASP A 148 -8.19 30.05 5.22
CA ASP A 148 -6.95 29.97 6.01
C ASP A 148 -5.81 30.78 5.35
N ASP A 149 -5.62 30.67 4.06
CA ASP A 149 -4.62 31.45 3.30
C ASP A 149 -4.90 32.95 3.39
N LEU A 150 -6.17 33.37 3.29
CA LEU A 150 -6.57 34.77 3.48
C LEU A 150 -6.32 35.26 4.90
N THR A 151 -6.49 34.41 5.90
CA THR A 151 -6.22 34.75 7.30
C THR A 151 -4.72 35.00 7.50
N VAL A 152 -3.85 34.15 6.98
CA VAL A 152 -2.40 34.29 7.03
C VAL A 152 -1.95 35.57 6.29
N LEU A 153 -2.50 35.83 5.11
CA LEU A 153 -2.19 37.05 4.33
C LEU A 153 -2.66 38.33 5.05
N SER A 154 -3.83 38.29 5.71
CA SER A 154 -4.34 39.42 6.48
C SER A 154 -3.48 39.74 7.70
N GLU A 155 -2.95 38.72 8.34
CA GLU A 155 -2.07 38.85 9.50
C GLU A 155 -0.67 39.36 9.10
N ALA A 156 -0.13 38.85 7.99
CA ALA A 156 1.10 39.37 7.40
C ALA A 156 0.97 40.85 6.99
N GLY A 157 -0.17 41.22 6.36
CA GLY A 157 -0.48 42.61 6.01
C GLY A 157 -0.56 43.54 7.23
N ARG A 158 -1.08 43.05 8.35
CA ARG A 158 -1.14 43.80 9.62
C ARG A 158 0.25 44.08 10.20
N VAL A 159 1.12 43.05 10.20
CA VAL A 159 2.51 43.17 10.69
C VAL A 159 3.28 44.15 9.81
N VAL A 160 3.15 44.10 8.48
CA VAL A 160 3.80 45.06 7.57
C VAL A 160 3.32 46.50 7.81
N ASN A 161 2.04 46.70 8.04
CA ASN A 161 1.47 48.01 8.33
C ASN A 161 1.96 48.59 9.68
N ASP A 162 2.10 47.74 10.71
CA ASP A 162 2.61 48.16 12.02
C ASP A 162 4.10 48.51 11.96
N VAL A 163 4.89 47.72 11.21
CA VAL A 163 6.32 48.06 10.98
C VAL A 163 6.45 49.36 10.19
N SER A 164 5.63 49.56 9.16
CA SER A 164 5.66 50.81 8.35
C SER A 164 5.24 52.03 9.15
N ARG A 165 4.29 51.90 10.08
CA ARG A 165 3.82 52.98 10.93
C ARG A 165 4.86 53.34 11.98
N ASN A 166 5.60 52.38 12.50
CA ASN A 166 6.69 52.59 13.49
C ASN A 166 7.99 53.09 12.82
N ALA A 167 8.17 52.92 11.51
CA ALA A 167 9.32 53.42 10.75
C ALA A 167 9.16 54.86 10.27
N GLN A 168 8.00 55.49 10.46
CA GLN A 168 7.78 56.89 10.06
C GLN A 168 8.48 57.83 11.01
N PRO A 169 9.48 58.60 10.54
CA PRO A 169 10.20 59.53 11.43
C PRO A 169 9.23 60.64 11.93
N ALA A 170 9.38 60.98 13.21
CA ALA A 170 8.60 62.03 13.85
C ALA A 170 8.72 63.34 13.06
N PRO A 171 7.63 64.12 12.84
CA PRO A 171 7.69 65.39 12.14
C PRO A 171 8.61 66.35 12.88
N PRO A 172 9.42 67.17 12.17
CA PRO A 172 10.31 68.15 12.80
C PRO A 172 9.48 69.13 13.63
N ARG A 173 9.88 69.27 14.88
CA ARG A 173 9.31 70.32 15.77
C ARG A 173 9.79 71.68 15.33
N SER A 174 8.85 72.53 14.88
CA SER A 174 9.06 73.95 14.62
C SER A 174 9.15 74.79 15.92
#